data_7af7f54fca499a79162e1ec9ebdad9f6
#
_entry.id   7af7f54fca499a79162e1ec9ebdad9f6
#
_cell.length_a   1.000
_cell.length_b   1.000
_cell.length_c   1.000
_cell.angle_alpha   90.00
_cell.angle_beta   90.00
_cell.angle_gamma   90.00
#
_symmetry.space_group_name_H-M   'P 1'
#
loop_
_entity.id
_entity.type
_entity.pdbx_description
1 polymer ?
#
loop_
_entity_poly.entity_id
_entity_poly.type
_entity_poly.pdbx_seq_one_letter_code
_entity_poly.pdbx_strand_id
1 'polypeptide(L)'
;MQQKLDIVGEQFRLARLRRNLTMDQVAQRAQCSRLTLSRLEKGSSAVSLGVVVRVLNALQLEDDILGLAKDDILGHMVQDMGMKNRKRASKK
;
A
#
# COMPACT_ATOMS: atom_id res chain seq x y z
N MET A 1 -15.08 5.28 0.19
CA MET A 1 -13.96 4.33 0.15
C MET A 1 -13.37 4.15 -1.24
N GLN A 2 -14.23 3.92 -2.25
CA GLN A 2 -13.73 3.70 -3.60
C GLN A 2 -12.96 4.91 -4.14
N GLN A 3 -13.39 6.11 -3.80
CA GLN A 3 -12.70 7.30 -4.26
C GLN A 3 -11.23 7.33 -3.81
N LYS A 4 -10.97 6.86 -2.59
CA LYS A 4 -9.60 6.83 -2.08
C LYS A 4 -8.77 5.78 -2.79
N LEU A 5 -9.38 4.65 -3.12
CA LEU A 5 -8.68 3.63 -3.89
C LEU A 5 -8.38 4.11 -5.30
N ASP A 6 -9.31 4.86 -5.90
CA ASP A 6 -9.08 5.42 -7.23
C ASP A 6 -7.89 6.38 -7.21
N ILE A 7 -7.79 7.21 -6.16
CA ILE A 7 -6.68 8.14 -6.01
C ILE A 7 -5.37 7.39 -5.86
N VAL A 8 -5.36 6.36 -5.01
CA VAL A 8 -4.15 5.56 -4.82
C VAL A 8 -3.75 4.88 -6.12
N GLY A 9 -4.72 4.29 -6.82
CA GLY A 9 -4.44 3.65 -8.11
C GLY A 9 -3.83 4.60 -9.11
N GLU A 10 -4.35 5.82 -9.18
CA GLU A 10 -3.82 6.82 -10.09
C GLU A 10 -2.41 7.23 -9.67
N GLN A 11 -2.13 7.30 -8.38
CA GLN A 11 -0.77 7.59 -7.90
C GLN A 11 0.23 6.52 -8.34
N PHE A 12 -0.17 5.26 -8.30
CA PHE A 12 0.67 4.18 -8.82
C PHE A 12 0.92 4.33 -10.31
N ARG A 13 -0.13 4.64 -11.06
CA ARG A 13 -0.01 4.82 -12.49
C ARG A 13 0.94 5.97 -12.82
N LEU A 14 0.80 7.10 -12.15
CA LEU A 14 1.65 8.25 -12.40
C LEU A 14 3.10 7.97 -11.99
N ALA A 15 3.31 7.25 -10.90
CA ALA A 15 4.65 6.88 -10.48
C ALA A 15 5.35 6.02 -11.53
N ARG A 16 4.60 5.09 -12.13
CA ARG A 16 5.11 4.27 -13.22
C ARG A 16 5.46 5.12 -14.43
N LEU A 17 4.55 6.00 -14.82
CA LEU A 17 4.76 6.84 -16.02
C LEU A 17 5.93 7.80 -15.84
N ARG A 18 6.11 8.36 -14.63
CA ARG A 18 7.24 9.25 -14.38
C ARG A 18 8.58 8.56 -14.57
N ARG A 19 8.60 7.25 -14.45
CA ARG A 19 9.81 6.43 -14.62
C ARG A 19 9.92 5.84 -16.00
N ASN A 20 9.00 6.22 -16.90
CA ASN A 20 8.97 5.70 -18.27
C ASN A 20 8.92 4.17 -18.31
N LEU A 21 8.17 3.58 -17.38
CA LEU A 21 8.03 2.13 -17.31
C LEU A 21 6.71 1.70 -17.91
N THR A 22 6.73 0.58 -18.63
CA THR A 22 5.49 -0.01 -19.12
C THR A 22 4.85 -0.85 -18.01
N MET A 23 3.57 -1.17 -18.21
CA MET A 23 2.90 -2.07 -17.28
C MET A 23 3.59 -3.43 -17.23
N ASP A 24 4.03 -3.94 -18.37
CA ASP A 24 4.71 -5.23 -18.41
C ASP A 24 6.01 -5.20 -17.61
N GLN A 25 6.77 -4.10 -17.69
CA GLN A 25 8.01 -3.98 -16.95
C GLN A 25 7.76 -3.98 -15.44
N VAL A 26 6.77 -3.20 -14.99
CA VAL A 26 6.47 -3.15 -13.56
C VAL A 26 5.90 -4.47 -13.07
N ALA A 27 4.99 -5.06 -13.82
CA ALA A 27 4.40 -6.34 -13.44
C ALA A 27 5.48 -7.42 -13.32
N GLN A 28 6.43 -7.46 -14.26
CA GLN A 28 7.51 -8.42 -14.21
C GLN A 28 8.37 -8.23 -12.96
N ARG A 29 8.73 -7.00 -12.66
CA ARG A 29 9.55 -6.69 -11.48
C ARG A 29 8.80 -6.99 -10.18
N ALA A 30 7.50 -6.75 -10.16
CA ALA A 30 6.68 -7.00 -8.99
C ALA A 30 6.22 -8.46 -8.89
N GLN A 31 6.56 -9.27 -9.88
CA GLN A 31 6.17 -10.69 -9.92
C GLN A 31 4.66 -10.84 -9.80
N CYS A 32 3.94 -10.03 -10.54
CA CYS A 32 2.49 -10.15 -10.64
C CYS A 32 2.08 -10.09 -12.11
N SER A 33 0.84 -10.43 -12.39
CA SER A 33 0.33 -10.36 -13.75
C SER A 33 0.06 -8.91 -14.12
N ARG A 34 0.08 -8.64 -15.43
CA ARG A 34 -0.30 -7.33 -15.93
C ARG A 34 -1.74 -7.00 -15.55
N LEU A 35 -2.61 -8.01 -15.53
CA LEU A 35 -3.99 -7.80 -15.13
C LEU A 35 -4.09 -7.32 -13.69
N THR A 36 -3.31 -7.92 -12.79
CA THR A 36 -3.29 -7.51 -11.39
C THR A 36 -2.81 -6.07 -11.25
N LEU A 37 -1.74 -5.72 -11.97
CA LEU A 37 -1.27 -4.34 -11.95
C LEU A 37 -2.31 -3.38 -12.49
N SER A 38 -2.99 -3.76 -13.58
CA SER A 38 -4.05 -2.94 -14.14
C SER A 38 -5.16 -2.70 -13.12
N ARG A 39 -5.54 -3.74 -12.38
CA ARG A 39 -6.55 -3.61 -11.33
C ARG A 39 -6.10 -2.65 -10.24
N LEU A 40 -4.84 -2.75 -9.83
CA LEU A 40 -4.29 -1.84 -8.83
C LEU A 40 -4.38 -0.39 -9.29
N GLU A 41 -3.95 -0.14 -10.51
CA GLU A 41 -3.95 1.22 -11.04
C GLU A 41 -5.36 1.79 -11.25
N LYS A 42 -6.34 0.92 -11.37
CA LYS A 42 -7.75 1.32 -11.50
C LYS A 42 -8.49 1.39 -10.18
N GLY A 43 -7.81 1.18 -9.07
CA GLY A 43 -8.42 1.32 -7.76
C GLY A 43 -9.18 0.11 -7.27
N SER A 44 -8.87 -1.08 -7.77
CA SER A 44 -9.53 -2.29 -7.30
C SER A 44 -9.21 -2.55 -5.84
N SER A 45 -10.21 -2.92 -5.06
CA SER A 45 -10.02 -3.31 -3.67
C SER A 45 -9.61 -4.77 -3.53
N ALA A 46 -9.54 -5.51 -4.63
CA ALA A 46 -9.27 -6.94 -4.60
C ALA A 46 -7.79 -7.29 -4.74
N VAL A 47 -6.91 -6.30 -4.80
CA VAL A 47 -5.48 -6.54 -4.91
C VAL A 47 -4.90 -6.72 -3.51
N SER A 48 -4.11 -7.77 -3.32
CA SER A 48 -3.55 -8.06 -2.01
C SER A 48 -2.52 -7.02 -1.60
N LEU A 49 -2.37 -6.83 -0.29
CA LEU A 49 -1.35 -5.93 0.22
C LEU A 49 0.04 -6.39 -0.20
N GLY A 50 0.27 -7.70 -0.27
CA GLY A 50 1.55 -8.22 -0.73
C GLY A 50 1.90 -7.77 -2.13
N VAL A 51 0.93 -7.76 -3.03
CA VAL A 51 1.16 -7.26 -4.39
C VAL A 51 1.47 -5.76 -4.34
N VAL A 52 0.74 -5.01 -3.52
CA VAL A 52 0.99 -3.57 -3.38
C VAL A 52 2.42 -3.31 -2.97
N VAL A 53 2.92 -4.04 -1.98
CA VAL A 53 4.30 -3.88 -1.52
C VAL A 53 5.29 -4.20 -2.64
N ARG A 54 5.04 -5.27 -3.39
CA ARG A 54 5.94 -5.65 -4.47
C ARG A 54 5.94 -4.61 -5.61
N VAL A 55 4.78 -4.01 -5.89
CA VAL A 55 4.71 -2.95 -6.90
C VAL A 55 5.46 -1.71 -6.40
N LEU A 56 5.28 -1.36 -5.12
CA LEU A 56 6.05 -0.25 -4.54
C LEU A 56 7.55 -0.51 -4.67
N ASN A 57 7.98 -1.73 -4.37
CA ASN A 57 9.38 -2.08 -4.49
C ASN A 57 9.87 -1.96 -5.94
N ALA A 58 9.05 -2.39 -6.89
CA ALA A 58 9.38 -2.26 -8.31
C ALA A 58 9.56 -0.80 -8.73
N LEU A 59 8.87 0.11 -8.05
CA LEU A 59 8.96 1.54 -8.30
C LEU A 59 9.98 2.23 -7.38
N GLN A 60 10.65 1.47 -6.52
CA GLN A 60 11.59 1.98 -5.52
C GLN A 60 10.92 2.90 -4.51
N LEU A 61 9.68 2.58 -4.17
CA LEU A 61 8.87 3.33 -3.21
C LEU A 61 8.42 2.44 -2.05
N GLU A 62 9.16 1.36 -1.79
CA GLU A 62 8.72 0.37 -0.80
C GLU A 62 8.55 0.96 0.59
N ASP A 63 9.28 2.01 0.93
CA ASP A 63 9.16 2.60 2.25
C ASP A 63 7.84 3.35 2.44
N ASP A 64 7.13 3.64 1.36
CA ASP A 64 5.83 4.28 1.48
C ASP A 64 4.84 3.41 2.25
N ILE A 65 5.03 2.08 2.25
CA ILE A 65 4.14 1.19 2.98
C ILE A 65 4.22 1.44 4.48
N LEU A 66 5.35 1.93 4.95
CA LEU A 66 5.54 2.20 6.37
C LEU A 66 4.72 3.39 6.84
N GLY A 67 4.20 4.17 5.90
CA GLY A 67 3.35 5.31 6.23
C GLY A 67 1.89 4.96 6.47
N LEU A 68 1.50 3.71 6.20
CA LEU A 68 0.11 3.32 6.39
C LEU A 68 -0.27 3.43 7.86
N ALA A 69 -1.28 4.25 8.15
CA ALA A 69 -1.78 4.46 9.50
C ALA A 69 -0.73 4.95 10.49
N LYS A 70 0.41 5.41 9.99
CA LYS A 70 1.50 5.84 10.85
C LYS A 70 1.14 7.06 11.68
N ASP A 71 0.41 7.99 11.10
CA ASP A 71 0.10 9.26 11.73
C ASP A 71 -1.26 9.25 12.42
N ASP A 72 -1.65 8.11 12.96
CA ASP A 72 -2.89 7.96 13.71
C ASP A 72 -2.70 8.54 15.11
N ILE A 73 -2.75 9.86 15.21
CA ILE A 73 -2.51 10.56 16.46
C ILE A 73 -3.54 10.18 17.52
N LEU A 74 -4.81 10.17 17.14
CA LEU A 74 -5.87 9.84 18.08
C LEU A 74 -5.74 8.40 18.55
N GLY A 75 -5.48 7.48 17.63
CA GLY A 75 -5.32 6.08 17.99
C GLY A 75 -4.14 5.86 18.91
N HIS A 76 -3.04 6.57 18.65
CA HIS A 76 -1.87 6.47 19.53
C HIS A 76 -2.16 6.97 20.92
N MET A 77 -2.88 8.06 21.05
CA MET A 77 -3.25 8.59 22.37
C MET A 77 -4.13 7.60 23.12
N VAL A 78 -5.11 7.03 22.45
CA VAL A 78 -5.99 6.05 23.08
C VAL A 78 -5.20 4.82 23.48
N GLN A 79 -4.31 4.36 22.62
CA GLN A 79 -3.49 3.21 22.91
C GLN A 79 -2.58 3.45 24.12
N ASP A 80 -1.95 4.62 24.17
CA ASP A 80 -1.08 4.94 25.28
C ASP A 80 -1.84 4.95 26.61
N MET A 81 -3.06 5.43 26.61
CA MET A 81 -3.88 5.45 27.79
C MET A 81 -4.24 4.05 28.27
N GLY A 82 -4.38 3.10 27.33
CA GLY A 82 -4.80 1.75 27.65
C GLY A 82 -3.68 0.74 27.74
N MET A 83 -2.49 1.09 27.29
CA MET A 83 -1.43 0.09 27.15
C MET A 83 -0.96 -0.51 28.47
N LYS A 84 -1.02 0.28 29.53
CA LYS A 84 -0.62 -0.24 30.83
C LYS A 84 -1.47 -1.43 31.24
N ASN A 85 -2.72 -1.42 30.84
CA ASN A 85 -3.64 -2.48 31.23
C ASN A 85 -3.73 -3.58 30.19
N ARG A 86 -3.35 -3.31 28.96
CA ARG A 86 -3.54 -4.26 27.86
C ARG A 86 -2.27 -4.88 27.33
N LYS A 87 -1.19 -4.48 27.90
CA LYS A 87 0.11 -4.91 27.43
C LYS A 87 0.23 -6.43 27.36
N ARG A 88 -0.31 -7.11 28.37
CA ARG A 88 -0.20 -8.56 28.41
C ARG A 88 -1.14 -9.25 27.47
N ALA A 89 -2.27 -8.65 27.24
CA ALA A 89 -3.27 -9.23 26.34
C ALA A 89 -2.76 -9.35 24.90
N SER A 90 -1.82 -8.50 24.54
CA SER A 90 -1.30 -8.48 23.18
C SER A 90 -0.23 -9.53 22.94
N LYS A 91 0.12 -10.29 23.92
CA LYS A 91 1.17 -11.28 23.81
C LYS A 91 0.71 -12.66 23.45
N LYS A 92 -0.29 -12.83 22.82
CA LYS A 92 -0.79 -14.16 22.54
C LYS A 92 0.11 -15.02 21.76
#